data_5311149ab77568b4bce06fed2263c80c
#
_entry.id   5311149ab77568b4bce06fed2263c80c
#
_cell.length_a   1.000
_cell.length_b   1.000
_cell.length_c   1.000
_cell.angle_alpha   90.00
_cell.angle_beta   90.00
_cell.angle_gamma   90.00
#
_symmetry.space_group_name_H-M   'P 1'
#
loop_
_entity.id
_entity.type
_entity.pdbx_description
1 polymer ?
#
loop_
_entity_poly.entity_id
_entity_poly.type
_entity_poly.pdbx_seq_one_letter_code
_entity_poly.pdbx_strand_id
1 'polypeptide(L)'
;MNLEYWDSGNGDIRTIVTDGKRYISVMDVSNYLGYSNQTNFNKYVRDNNITRIVLKFSSGKARKLQLIPLSDMINILQRADYVVTNFVSVKTKLVGKIKKAFPEEFYSKSVAEEMQQLNQDIHEAEQLLLGYQMQQEILYATAT
;
A
#
# COMPACT_ATOMS: atom_id res chain seq x y z
N MET A 1 15.61 -4.60 13.48
CA MET A 1 14.61 -4.47 12.41
C MET A 1 13.35 -3.84 12.98
N ASN A 2 12.98 -2.69 12.48
CA ASN A 2 11.81 -1.95 12.95
C ASN A 2 10.65 -2.12 12.00
N LEU A 3 9.51 -2.59 12.52
CA LEU A 3 8.26 -2.62 11.78
C LEU A 3 7.77 -1.20 11.55
N GLU A 4 7.37 -0.91 10.33
CA GLU A 4 6.68 0.31 9.96
C GLU A 4 5.20 0.00 9.78
N TYR A 5 4.33 0.89 10.28
CA TYR A 5 2.88 0.75 10.18
C TYR A 5 2.38 1.71 9.12
N TRP A 6 1.85 1.17 8.03
CA TRP A 6 1.28 1.96 6.95
C TRP A 6 -0.24 1.99 7.07
N ASP A 7 -0.80 3.18 7.20
CA ASP A 7 -2.25 3.38 7.21
C ASP A 7 -2.80 3.25 5.79
N SER A 8 -3.47 2.14 5.52
CA SER A 8 -4.08 1.87 4.23
C SER A 8 -5.44 2.55 4.02
N GLY A 9 -5.98 3.19 5.08
CA GLY A 9 -7.35 3.68 5.10
C GLY A 9 -8.37 2.64 5.55
N ASN A 10 -7.96 1.38 5.72
CA ASN A 10 -8.79 0.28 6.21
C ASN A 10 -7.99 -0.60 7.18
N GLY A 11 -7.31 0.05 8.13
CA GLY A 11 -6.42 -0.58 9.08
C GLY A 11 -4.95 -0.43 8.70
N ASP A 12 -4.07 -0.69 9.67
CA ASP A 12 -2.63 -0.60 9.47
C ASP A 12 -2.08 -1.87 8.85
N ILE A 13 -1.21 -1.70 7.86
CA ILE A 13 -0.46 -2.79 7.25
C ILE A 13 1.00 -2.65 7.64
N ARG A 14 1.55 -3.69 8.25
CA ARG A 14 2.93 -3.68 8.73
C ARG A 14 3.89 -4.01 7.60
N THR A 15 4.96 -3.26 7.52
CA THR A 15 6.04 -3.46 6.56
C THR A 15 7.39 -3.39 7.26
N ILE A 16 8.43 -3.88 6.59
CA ILE A 16 9.80 -3.81 7.08
C ILE A 16 10.74 -3.65 5.88
N VAL A 17 11.76 -2.82 6.03
CA VAL A 17 12.81 -2.69 5.02
C VAL A 17 14.05 -3.41 5.54
N THR A 18 14.58 -4.33 4.74
CA THR A 18 15.82 -5.03 5.04
C THR A 18 16.55 -5.33 3.72
N ASP A 19 17.87 -5.17 3.71
CA ASP A 19 18.71 -5.35 2.52
C ASP A 19 18.22 -4.54 1.30
N GLY A 20 17.74 -3.33 1.56
CA GLY A 20 17.25 -2.43 0.51
C GLY A 20 15.91 -2.83 -0.10
N LYS A 21 15.23 -3.81 0.48
CA LYS A 21 13.96 -4.33 -0.03
C LYS A 21 12.87 -4.23 1.04
N ARG A 22 11.66 -3.82 0.63
CA ARG A 22 10.51 -3.76 1.53
C ARG A 22 9.71 -5.06 1.47
N TYR A 23 9.33 -5.51 2.65
CA TYR A 23 8.50 -6.70 2.87
C TYR A 23 7.18 -6.28 3.52
N ILE A 24 6.09 -6.95 3.17
CA ILE A 24 4.74 -6.61 3.64
C ILE A 24 4.10 -7.81 4.34
N SER A 25 3.31 -7.52 5.38
CA SER A 25 2.63 -8.54 6.17
C SER A 25 1.52 -9.23 5.37
N VAL A 26 1.63 -10.54 5.23
CA VAL A 26 0.63 -11.37 4.56
C VAL A 26 -0.70 -11.33 5.32
N MET A 27 -0.67 -11.40 6.64
CA MET A 27 -1.87 -11.38 7.47
C MET A 27 -2.63 -10.06 7.35
N ASP A 28 -1.91 -8.94 7.35
CA ASP A 28 -2.54 -7.61 7.28
C ASP A 28 -3.20 -7.39 5.92
N VAL A 29 -2.57 -7.85 4.84
CA VAL A 29 -3.17 -7.80 3.50
C VAL A 29 -4.42 -8.68 3.44
N SER A 30 -4.38 -9.89 4.00
CA SER A 30 -5.56 -10.76 4.08
C SER A 30 -6.71 -10.10 4.81
N ASN A 31 -6.42 -9.43 5.92
CA ASN A 31 -7.42 -8.69 6.71
C ASN A 31 -8.00 -7.51 5.92
N TYR A 32 -7.16 -6.80 5.16
CA TYR A 32 -7.62 -5.72 4.29
C TYR A 32 -8.65 -6.22 3.27
N LEU A 33 -8.42 -7.40 2.72
CA LEU A 33 -9.31 -8.01 1.73
C LEU A 33 -10.63 -8.52 2.34
N GLY A 34 -10.76 -8.51 3.68
CA GLY A 34 -12.00 -8.81 4.38
C GLY A 34 -12.26 -10.29 4.66
N TYR A 35 -11.31 -11.18 4.35
CA TYR A 35 -11.40 -12.60 4.68
C TYR A 35 -10.00 -13.23 4.76
N SER A 36 -9.94 -14.42 5.34
CA SER A 36 -8.67 -15.11 5.57
C SER A 36 -8.20 -15.82 4.30
N ASN A 37 -7.38 -15.16 3.51
CA ASN A 37 -6.71 -15.75 2.34
C ASN A 37 -5.26 -16.17 2.64
N GLN A 38 -4.88 -16.19 3.89
CA GLN A 38 -3.49 -16.47 4.27
C GLN A 38 -3.02 -17.82 3.77
N THR A 39 -3.90 -18.84 3.75
CA THR A 39 -3.56 -20.17 3.23
C THR A 39 -3.21 -20.13 1.74
N ASN A 40 -3.97 -19.37 0.94
CA ASN A 40 -3.70 -19.21 -0.49
C ASN A 40 -2.38 -18.45 -0.73
N PHE A 41 -2.12 -17.40 0.04
CA PHE A 41 -0.86 -16.68 -0.03
C PHE A 41 0.32 -17.57 0.35
N ASN A 42 0.19 -18.35 1.42
CA ASN A 42 1.23 -19.28 1.87
C ASN A 42 1.54 -20.34 0.80
N LYS A 43 0.52 -20.86 0.15
CA LYS A 43 0.68 -21.81 -0.94
C LYS A 43 1.45 -21.20 -2.11
N TYR A 44 1.08 -20.00 -2.52
CA TYR A 44 1.76 -19.27 -3.61
C TYR A 44 3.22 -19.01 -3.26
N VAL A 45 3.49 -18.55 -2.04
CA VAL A 45 4.85 -18.27 -1.55
C VAL A 45 5.71 -19.54 -1.65
N ARG A 46 5.19 -20.67 -1.21
CA ARG A 46 5.89 -21.96 -1.24
C ARG A 46 6.10 -22.46 -2.67
N ASP A 47 5.05 -22.42 -3.50
CA ASP A 47 5.08 -22.97 -4.86
C ASP A 47 6.01 -22.17 -5.79
N ASN A 48 6.23 -20.90 -5.51
CA ASN A 48 7.09 -20.02 -6.30
C ASN A 48 8.42 -19.68 -5.63
N ASN A 49 8.77 -20.39 -4.57
CA ASN A 49 10.04 -20.20 -3.82
C ASN A 49 10.28 -18.73 -3.42
N ILE A 50 9.23 -18.04 -3.02
CA ILE A 50 9.33 -16.64 -2.61
C ILE A 50 9.99 -16.55 -1.24
N THR A 51 11.01 -15.71 -1.12
CA THR A 51 11.67 -15.43 0.15
C THR A 51 10.69 -14.79 1.13
N ARG A 52 10.66 -15.30 2.36
CA ARG A 52 9.81 -14.76 3.42
C ARG A 52 10.62 -14.47 4.67
N ILE A 53 10.20 -13.47 5.41
CA ILE A 53 10.70 -13.17 6.75
C ILE A 53 9.61 -13.59 7.74
N VAL A 54 9.99 -14.31 8.78
CA VAL A 54 9.08 -14.68 9.85
C VAL A 54 9.56 -14.03 11.14
N LEU A 55 8.77 -13.10 11.66
CA LEU A 55 9.02 -12.46 12.95
C LEU A 55 8.26 -13.18 14.04
N LYS A 56 8.94 -13.46 15.14
CA LYS A 56 8.33 -14.04 16.34
C LYS A 56 8.24 -12.96 17.41
N PHE A 57 7.05 -12.82 18.00
CA PHE A 57 6.86 -11.89 19.09
C PHE A 57 7.05 -12.60 20.43
N SER A 58 7.74 -11.93 21.36
CA SER A 58 8.14 -12.50 22.66
C SER A 58 7.04 -12.51 23.73
N SER A 59 5.81 -12.15 23.40
CA SER A 59 4.72 -12.11 24.38
C SER A 59 3.98 -13.44 24.47
N GLY A 60 4.45 -14.36 25.29
CA GLY A 60 3.73 -15.51 25.89
C GLY A 60 2.93 -16.47 25.01
N LYS A 61 2.51 -16.08 23.82
CA LYS A 61 1.95 -16.93 22.76
C LYS A 61 2.76 -16.68 21.52
N ALA A 62 3.33 -17.73 20.94
CA ALA A 62 4.14 -17.66 19.73
C ALA A 62 3.32 -17.14 18.55
N ARG A 63 3.20 -15.83 18.44
CA ARG A 63 2.63 -15.18 17.26
C ARG A 63 3.73 -15.01 16.24
N LYS A 64 3.51 -15.56 15.07
CA LYS A 64 4.42 -15.42 13.93
C LYS A 64 3.82 -14.44 12.95
N LEU A 65 4.59 -13.42 12.56
CA LEU A 65 4.23 -12.51 11.48
C LEU A 65 5.04 -12.88 10.26
N GLN A 66 4.36 -13.26 9.19
CA GLN A 66 4.99 -13.59 7.92
C GLN A 66 4.96 -12.38 6.99
N LEU A 67 6.13 -12.02 6.46
CA LEU A 67 6.29 -10.93 5.51
C LEU A 67 6.96 -11.45 4.23
N ILE A 68 6.49 -10.96 3.09
CA ILE A 68 7.06 -11.28 1.78
C ILE A 68 7.43 -10.00 1.04
N PRO A 69 8.33 -10.06 0.03
CA PRO A 69 8.65 -8.88 -0.75
C PRO A 69 7.41 -8.22 -1.33
N LEU A 70 7.39 -6.89 -1.32
CA LEU A 70 6.24 -6.10 -1.76
C LEU A 70 5.89 -6.37 -3.22
N SER A 71 6.91 -6.51 -4.09
CA SER A 71 6.70 -6.85 -5.50
C SER A 71 6.01 -8.21 -5.69
N ASP A 72 6.37 -9.19 -4.86
CA ASP A 72 5.73 -10.50 -4.89
C ASP A 72 4.29 -10.44 -4.42
N MET A 73 4.00 -9.61 -3.40
CA MET A 73 2.63 -9.40 -2.95
C MET A 73 1.76 -8.79 -4.06
N ILE A 74 2.28 -7.82 -4.81
CA ILE A 74 1.57 -7.24 -5.95
C ILE A 74 1.27 -8.30 -7.01
N ASN A 75 2.23 -9.17 -7.31
CA ASN A 75 2.02 -10.27 -8.25
C ASN A 75 0.91 -11.21 -7.79
N ILE A 76 0.88 -11.55 -6.51
CA ILE A 76 -0.17 -12.40 -5.92
C ILE A 76 -1.53 -11.71 -6.07
N LEU A 77 -1.62 -10.43 -5.72
CA LEU A 77 -2.88 -9.67 -5.78
C LEU A 77 -3.41 -9.54 -7.21
N GLN A 78 -2.54 -9.50 -8.20
CA GLN A 78 -2.92 -9.41 -9.60
C GLN A 78 -3.35 -10.76 -10.20
N ARG A 79 -3.12 -11.87 -9.48
CA ARG A 79 -3.53 -13.21 -9.92
C ARG A 79 -4.88 -13.58 -9.30
N ALA A 80 -5.90 -13.72 -10.15
CA ALA A 80 -7.26 -14.07 -9.71
C ALA A 80 -7.34 -15.45 -9.01
N ASP A 81 -6.42 -16.37 -9.32
CA ASP A 81 -6.41 -17.74 -8.80
C ASP A 81 -6.17 -17.83 -7.29
N TYR A 82 -5.49 -16.82 -6.72
CA TYR A 82 -5.07 -16.81 -5.32
C TYR A 82 -5.84 -15.81 -4.46
N VAL A 83 -6.75 -15.05 -5.07
CA VAL A 83 -7.58 -14.05 -4.39
C VAL A 83 -9.03 -14.28 -4.81
N VAL A 84 -9.94 -14.31 -3.86
CA VAL A 84 -11.36 -14.55 -4.15
C VAL A 84 -11.89 -13.44 -5.08
N THR A 85 -12.47 -13.86 -6.19
CA THR A 85 -12.81 -13.01 -7.32
C THR A 85 -13.87 -11.96 -7.05
N ASN A 86 -14.70 -12.12 -6.01
CA ASN A 86 -15.76 -11.20 -5.65
C ASN A 86 -15.26 -9.82 -5.20
N PHE A 87 -13.94 -9.67 -4.97
CA PHE A 87 -13.34 -8.45 -4.47
C PHE A 87 -12.29 -7.87 -5.42
N VAL A 88 -12.51 -8.01 -6.73
CA VAL A 88 -11.61 -7.47 -7.76
C VAL A 88 -11.36 -5.96 -7.56
N SER A 89 -12.40 -5.20 -7.26
CA SER A 89 -12.28 -3.76 -7.01
C SER A 89 -11.45 -3.44 -5.75
N VAL A 90 -11.59 -4.23 -4.70
CA VAL A 90 -10.86 -4.04 -3.43
C VAL A 90 -9.37 -4.33 -3.63
N LYS A 91 -9.02 -5.44 -4.28
CA LYS A 91 -7.62 -5.77 -4.53
C LYS A 91 -6.95 -4.79 -5.50
N THR A 92 -7.67 -4.33 -6.52
CA THR A 92 -7.17 -3.32 -7.46
C THR A 92 -6.90 -1.99 -6.75
N LYS A 93 -7.78 -1.57 -5.86
CA LYS A 93 -7.58 -0.41 -5.01
C LYS A 93 -6.35 -0.56 -4.13
N LEU A 94 -6.17 -1.71 -3.50
CA LEU A 94 -5.01 -1.99 -2.65
C LEU A 94 -3.71 -1.92 -3.44
N VAL A 95 -3.66 -2.54 -4.62
CA VAL A 95 -2.49 -2.47 -5.52
C VAL A 95 -2.14 -1.02 -5.84
N GLY A 96 -3.13 -0.21 -6.20
CA GLY A 96 -2.93 1.22 -6.47
C GLY A 96 -2.40 1.98 -5.27
N LYS A 97 -2.94 1.74 -4.08
CA LYS A 97 -2.50 2.36 -2.83
C LYS A 97 -1.06 1.99 -2.49
N ILE A 98 -0.70 0.72 -2.65
CA ILE A 98 0.67 0.24 -2.38
C ILE A 98 1.67 0.91 -3.33
N LYS A 99 1.38 0.96 -4.62
CA LYS A 99 2.26 1.60 -5.61
C LYS A 99 2.42 3.09 -5.35
N LYS A 100 1.37 3.75 -4.90
CA LYS A 100 1.41 5.17 -4.54
C LYS A 100 2.19 5.43 -3.25
N ALA A 101 2.06 4.56 -2.26
CA ALA A 101 2.73 4.70 -0.97
C ALA A 101 4.23 4.36 -1.05
N PHE A 102 4.61 3.41 -1.89
CA PHE A 102 5.97 2.89 -1.99
C PHE A 102 6.47 2.88 -3.45
N PRO A 103 6.52 4.04 -4.13
CA PRO A 103 6.89 4.08 -5.54
C PRO A 103 8.31 3.59 -5.81
N GLU A 104 9.23 3.75 -4.85
CA GLU A 104 10.61 3.31 -4.95
C GLU A 104 10.78 1.79 -5.13
N GLU A 105 9.76 1.01 -4.76
CA GLU A 105 9.79 -0.45 -4.91
C GLU A 105 9.42 -0.92 -6.33
N PHE A 106 8.78 -0.05 -7.13
CA PHE A 106 8.23 -0.41 -8.44
C PHE A 106 8.82 0.37 -9.59
N TYR A 107 9.41 1.53 -9.32
CA TYR A 107 9.91 2.45 -10.32
C TYR A 107 11.38 2.76 -10.04
N SER A 108 12.12 3.18 -11.08
CA SER A 108 13.47 3.70 -10.88
C SER A 108 13.43 4.95 -9.99
N LYS A 109 14.52 5.23 -9.30
CA LYS A 109 14.61 6.39 -8.40
C LYS A 109 14.20 7.70 -9.09
N SER A 110 14.65 7.91 -10.33
CA SER A 110 14.32 9.11 -11.11
C SER A 110 12.82 9.22 -11.41
N VAL A 111 12.17 8.11 -11.76
CA VAL A 111 10.73 8.06 -12.02
C VAL A 111 9.95 8.31 -10.73
N ALA A 112 10.36 7.73 -9.61
CA ALA A 112 9.74 7.97 -8.31
C ALA A 112 9.81 9.44 -7.92
N GLU A 113 10.95 10.09 -8.12
CA GLU A 113 11.13 11.52 -7.86
C GLU A 113 10.23 12.38 -8.75
N GLU A 114 10.13 12.05 -10.04
CA GLU A 114 9.21 12.74 -10.96
C GLU A 114 7.75 12.60 -10.54
N MET A 115 7.34 11.42 -10.10
CA MET A 115 5.98 11.17 -9.62
C MET A 115 5.68 11.98 -8.35
N GLN A 116 6.63 12.07 -7.43
CA GLN A 116 6.49 12.89 -6.22
C GLN A 116 6.35 14.38 -6.56
N GLN A 117 7.17 14.87 -7.50
CA GLN A 117 7.11 16.26 -7.95
C GLN A 117 5.77 16.56 -8.62
N LEU A 118 5.28 15.65 -9.47
CA LEU A 118 3.99 15.82 -10.14
C LEU A 118 2.84 15.85 -9.13
N ASN A 119 2.84 15.00 -8.12
CA ASN A 119 1.82 15.00 -7.06
C ASN A 119 1.84 16.31 -6.27
N GLN A 120 3.03 16.84 -6.00
CA GLN A 120 3.18 18.13 -5.32
C GLN A 120 2.64 19.27 -6.18
N ASP A 121 2.95 19.29 -7.48
CA ASP A 121 2.47 20.31 -8.42
C ASP A 121 0.95 20.30 -8.52
N ILE A 122 0.33 19.12 -8.55
CA ILE A 122 -1.13 18.96 -8.57
C ILE A 122 -1.72 19.52 -7.28
N HIS A 123 -1.14 19.21 -6.13
CA HIS A 123 -1.61 19.72 -4.84
C HIS A 123 -1.54 21.25 -4.78
N GLU A 124 -0.44 21.86 -5.22
CA GLU A 124 -0.27 23.29 -5.27
C GLU A 124 -1.29 23.95 -6.22
N ALA A 125 -1.54 23.34 -7.38
CA ALA A 125 -2.54 23.84 -8.33
C ALA A 125 -3.97 23.79 -7.73
N GLU A 126 -4.30 22.73 -6.99
CA GLU A 126 -5.58 22.61 -6.30
C GLU A 126 -5.75 23.70 -5.24
N GLN A 127 -4.70 24.03 -4.48
CA GLN A 127 -4.72 25.09 -3.48
C GLN A 127 -4.90 26.46 -4.11
N LEU A 128 -4.24 26.72 -5.23
CA LEU A 128 -4.41 27.98 -5.97
C LEU A 128 -5.86 28.14 -6.48
N LEU A 129 -6.42 27.07 -7.06
CA LEU A 129 -7.79 27.09 -7.55
C LEU A 129 -8.79 27.39 -6.41
N LEU A 130 -8.60 26.76 -5.26
CA LEU A 130 -9.42 27.01 -4.08
C LEU A 130 -9.32 28.49 -3.64
N GLY A 131 -8.13 29.05 -3.64
CA GLY A 131 -7.91 30.47 -3.32
C GLY A 131 -8.65 31.41 -4.27
N TYR A 132 -8.60 31.16 -5.57
CA TYR A 132 -9.35 31.95 -6.56
C TYR A 132 -10.86 31.85 -6.36
N GLN A 133 -11.38 30.67 -6.09
CA GLN A 133 -12.82 30.47 -5.83
C GLN A 133 -13.26 31.25 -4.59
N MET A 134 -12.47 31.23 -3.53
CA MET A 134 -12.76 32.00 -2.31
C MET A 134 -12.76 33.50 -2.57
N GLN A 135 -11.82 34.01 -3.36
CA GLN A 135 -11.77 35.42 -3.74
C GLN A 135 -13.00 35.83 -4.54
N GLN A 136 -13.48 35.02 -5.47
CA GLN A 136 -14.69 35.28 -6.23
C GLN A 136 -15.92 35.38 -5.33
N GLU A 137 -16.05 34.49 -4.36
CA GLU A 137 -17.15 34.51 -3.38
C GLU A 137 -17.15 35.81 -2.56
N ILE A 138 -15.99 36.23 -2.13
CA ILE A 138 -15.84 37.50 -1.40
C ILE A 138 -16.26 38.71 -2.27
N LEU A 139 -15.83 38.74 -3.53
CA LEU A 139 -16.21 39.77 -4.47
C LEU A 139 -17.72 39.82 -4.70
N TYR A 140 -18.38 38.69 -4.86
CA TYR A 140 -19.84 38.66 -4.97
C TYR A 140 -20.54 39.13 -3.71
N ALA A 141 -20.03 38.75 -2.54
CA ALA A 141 -20.59 39.19 -1.26
C ALA A 141 -20.46 40.71 -1.05
N THR A 142 -19.40 41.33 -1.54
CA THR A 142 -19.15 42.77 -1.40
C THR A 142 -19.84 43.60 -2.49
N ALA A 143 -20.22 43.03 -3.63
CA ALA A 143 -20.90 43.73 -4.73
C ALA A 143 -22.42 43.87 -4.50
N THR A 144 -22.96 43.21 -3.52
CA THR A 144 -24.37 43.30 -3.13
C THR A 144 -24.52 44.13 -1.88
#